data_1b91f0c90ad747ef4df2ddd8826423a4
#
_entry.id   1b91f0c90ad747ef4df2ddd8826423a4
#
_cell.length_a   1.000
_cell.length_b   1.000
_cell.length_c   1.000
_cell.angle_alpha   90.00
_cell.angle_beta   90.00
_cell.angle_gamma   90.00
#
_symmetry.space_group_name_H-M   'P 1'
#
loop_
_entity.id
_entity.type
_entity.pdbx_description
1 polymer ?
#
loop_
_entity_poly.entity_id
_entity_poly.type
_entity_poly.pdbx_seq_one_letter_code
_entity_poly.pdbx_strand_id
1 'polypeptide(L)'
;MSLKLNYSMSLANSYGLTKTQKIASAVGILGLFILTLALFNVEFPNKTITLTIALSLMFIGAIWFSNSLYLDKSKGIKNDGVWFKSLSARGLIGWLIGVVLTLFYIVLYFYPEYLGLAQKGEENTGLVALFDPLSQILSGRNASQWFVYGTLYTVAILVFGYKFILKYRHNRYEQIRTISVMFFQLAFAFLIPEFMYVMNSDLPYYDLKNIWPLNYYNFESYRIKAFISAGNIGLAMLIFGIVSIFIITPILTYKYGKRWYCSWVCGCGALAETAGDSFRQLSDKSQFAWKVERWVIHSVLVFVVLMTTAVIHSYLGNDTSKYWLTKSSFLIFVASFLTLIFVGIFLFKRKELAKDAKYGAIGYFVIIMSLFALHYFSKDNSLFLFKSESLRKSYGFLIGSIFSGVIGTGFYPIFGSRVWCRFGCPMAAILGFQQRLFSKFRITTNGGQCISCGNCSTYCEMGIDVRAYAQKGENIVRSSCVGCGICSAVCPRGVLKLENDSMKGRINPNEILLGNDVDLMDLVNQK
;
A
#
# COMPACT_ATOMS: atom_id res chain seq x y z
N MET A 1 -48.79 15.59 -14.09
CA MET A 1 -47.47 15.48 -14.71
C MET A 1 -46.44 15.55 -13.56
N SER A 2 -46.13 14.43 -12.94
CA SER A 2 -45.17 14.39 -11.81
C SER A 2 -43.78 14.58 -12.37
N LEU A 3 -43.16 15.70 -12.08
CA LEU A 3 -41.73 15.89 -12.22
C LEU A 3 -41.03 14.80 -11.40
N LYS A 4 -40.70 13.67 -12.04
CA LYS A 4 -39.63 12.81 -11.55
C LYS A 4 -38.35 13.64 -11.63
N LEU A 5 -38.08 14.40 -10.58
CA LEU A 5 -36.78 15.01 -10.37
C LEU A 5 -35.76 13.89 -10.55
N ASN A 6 -34.99 13.99 -11.59
CA ASN A 6 -33.84 13.15 -11.81
C ASN A 6 -32.83 13.38 -10.68
N TYR A 7 -32.98 12.63 -9.61
CA TYR A 7 -31.96 12.49 -8.55
C TYR A 7 -30.69 11.80 -9.07
N SER A 8 -30.46 11.90 -10.37
CA SER A 8 -29.53 11.08 -11.12
C SER A 8 -28.06 11.41 -10.88
N MET A 9 -27.73 12.49 -10.21
CA MET A 9 -26.32 12.85 -10.06
C MET A 9 -25.72 12.63 -8.68
N SER A 10 -26.52 12.45 -7.65
CA SER A 10 -26.00 12.31 -6.28
C SER A 10 -26.44 11.07 -5.54
N LEU A 11 -27.39 10.34 -6.06
CA LEU A 11 -27.81 9.08 -5.47
C LEU A 11 -27.10 7.95 -6.21
N ALA A 12 -26.16 7.32 -5.51
CA ALA A 12 -25.79 5.96 -5.81
C ALA A 12 -27.05 5.19 -6.13
N ASN A 13 -27.09 4.52 -7.27
CA ASN A 13 -28.23 3.82 -7.78
C ASN A 13 -29.12 3.29 -6.67
N SER A 14 -30.24 3.90 -6.43
CA SER A 14 -31.34 3.34 -5.65
C SER A 14 -31.97 2.13 -6.34
N TYR A 15 -31.52 1.81 -7.53
CA TYR A 15 -31.92 0.66 -8.32
C TYR A 15 -31.09 -0.55 -7.87
N GLY A 16 -31.77 -1.55 -7.36
CA GLY A 16 -31.16 -2.85 -7.02
C GLY A 16 -30.41 -3.43 -8.23
N LEU A 17 -29.57 -4.40 -7.96
CA LEU A 17 -28.81 -5.12 -8.98
C LEU A 17 -29.75 -5.65 -10.08
N THR A 18 -29.34 -5.48 -11.35
CA THR A 18 -30.06 -6.06 -12.50
C THR A 18 -30.06 -7.60 -12.43
N LYS A 19 -30.97 -8.25 -13.14
CA LYS A 19 -30.99 -9.73 -13.22
C LYS A 19 -29.62 -10.28 -13.65
N THR A 20 -29.00 -9.69 -14.67
CA THR A 20 -27.67 -10.07 -15.16
C THR A 20 -26.60 -9.93 -14.07
N GLN A 21 -26.61 -8.83 -13.32
CA GLN A 21 -25.66 -8.60 -12.22
C GLN A 21 -25.85 -9.59 -11.07
N LYS A 22 -27.11 -9.96 -10.75
CA LYS A 22 -27.41 -10.98 -9.74
C LYS A 22 -26.88 -12.35 -10.16
N ILE A 23 -27.10 -12.75 -11.41
CA ILE A 23 -26.59 -14.03 -11.93
C ILE A 23 -25.06 -14.03 -11.94
N ALA A 24 -24.43 -12.99 -12.44
CA ALA A 24 -22.97 -12.87 -12.45
C ALA A 24 -22.37 -12.91 -11.03
N SER A 25 -23.02 -12.26 -10.07
CA SER A 25 -22.63 -12.34 -8.65
C SER A 25 -22.79 -13.75 -8.10
N ALA A 26 -23.89 -14.43 -8.41
CA ALA A 26 -24.11 -15.81 -7.97
C ALA A 26 -23.04 -16.78 -8.51
N VAL A 27 -22.63 -16.61 -9.78
CA VAL A 27 -21.52 -17.39 -10.37
C VAL A 27 -20.21 -17.16 -9.62
N GLY A 28 -19.85 -15.90 -9.33
CA GLY A 28 -18.64 -15.59 -8.57
C GLY A 28 -18.68 -16.08 -7.12
N ILE A 29 -19.83 -15.96 -6.47
CA ILE A 29 -20.06 -16.44 -5.10
C ILE A 29 -19.98 -17.98 -5.05
N LEU A 30 -20.44 -18.69 -6.09
CA LEU A 30 -20.32 -20.15 -6.15
C LEU A 30 -18.84 -20.59 -6.12
N GLY A 31 -17.95 -19.90 -6.84
CA GLY A 31 -16.51 -20.14 -6.75
C GLY A 31 -15.95 -19.92 -5.35
N LEU A 32 -16.35 -18.82 -4.71
CA LEU A 32 -15.96 -18.54 -3.31
C LEU A 32 -16.53 -19.58 -2.34
N PHE A 33 -17.74 -20.06 -2.57
CA PHE A 33 -18.37 -21.11 -1.77
C PHE A 33 -17.59 -22.44 -1.83
N ILE A 34 -17.05 -22.82 -2.99
CA ILE A 34 -16.17 -23.99 -3.11
C ILE A 34 -14.93 -23.84 -2.23
N LEU A 35 -14.29 -22.65 -2.24
CA LEU A 35 -13.15 -22.37 -1.35
C LEU A 35 -13.54 -22.42 0.13
N THR A 36 -14.76 -21.97 0.46
CA THR A 36 -15.29 -22.02 1.82
C THR A 36 -15.56 -23.46 2.28
N LEU A 37 -16.06 -24.32 1.39
CA LEU A 37 -16.20 -25.76 1.70
C LEU A 37 -14.86 -26.41 1.99
N ALA A 38 -13.81 -26.08 1.19
CA ALA A 38 -12.46 -26.54 1.47
C ALA A 38 -11.94 -26.04 2.84
N LEU A 39 -12.26 -24.80 3.22
CA LEU A 39 -11.91 -24.27 4.55
C LEU A 39 -12.55 -25.10 5.70
N PHE A 40 -13.72 -25.66 5.48
CA PHE A 40 -14.38 -26.58 6.43
C PHE A 40 -13.98 -28.06 6.26
N ASN A 41 -12.81 -28.31 5.65
CA ASN A 41 -12.24 -29.64 5.46
C ASN A 41 -13.13 -30.60 4.61
N VAL A 42 -13.95 -30.07 3.71
CA VAL A 42 -14.63 -30.90 2.75
C VAL A 42 -13.61 -31.42 1.72
N GLU A 43 -13.45 -32.73 1.65
CA GLU A 43 -12.53 -33.37 0.71
C GLU A 43 -13.10 -33.39 -0.71
N PHE A 44 -12.24 -33.06 -1.67
CA PHE A 44 -12.60 -33.09 -3.09
C PHE A 44 -11.81 -34.18 -3.81
N PRO A 45 -12.47 -35.01 -4.63
CA PRO A 45 -11.82 -36.13 -5.33
C PRO A 45 -10.66 -35.68 -6.23
N ASN A 46 -10.78 -34.50 -6.86
CA ASN A 46 -9.74 -33.95 -7.72
C ASN A 46 -9.48 -32.47 -7.37
N LYS A 47 -8.44 -32.24 -6.59
CA LYS A 47 -8.05 -30.90 -6.13
C LYS A 47 -7.78 -29.93 -7.29
N THR A 48 -7.12 -30.40 -8.36
CA THR A 48 -6.75 -29.57 -9.53
C THR A 48 -8.00 -29.07 -10.26
N ILE A 49 -8.93 -29.97 -10.58
CA ILE A 49 -10.18 -29.61 -11.27
C ILE A 49 -11.00 -28.68 -10.39
N THR A 50 -11.15 -29.00 -9.10
CA THR A 50 -11.92 -28.18 -8.15
C THR A 50 -11.37 -26.77 -8.02
N LEU A 51 -10.04 -26.61 -7.85
CA LEU A 51 -9.40 -25.30 -7.80
C LEU A 51 -9.60 -24.51 -9.08
N THR A 52 -9.40 -25.19 -10.24
CA THR A 52 -9.60 -24.55 -11.55
C THR A 52 -11.03 -24.06 -11.74
N ILE A 53 -12.02 -24.87 -11.37
CA ILE A 53 -13.43 -24.48 -11.42
C ILE A 53 -13.70 -23.31 -10.49
N ALA A 54 -13.24 -23.38 -9.23
CA ALA A 54 -13.47 -22.32 -8.25
C ALA A 54 -12.91 -20.96 -8.71
N LEU A 55 -11.65 -20.93 -9.14
CA LEU A 55 -11.00 -19.71 -9.63
C LEU A 55 -11.66 -19.22 -10.94
N SER A 56 -11.98 -20.12 -11.88
CA SER A 56 -12.65 -19.76 -13.13
C SER A 56 -14.02 -19.13 -12.88
N LEU A 57 -14.83 -19.69 -11.99
CA LEU A 57 -16.13 -19.13 -11.61
C LEU A 57 -15.99 -17.74 -11.00
N MET A 58 -14.99 -17.52 -10.14
CA MET A 58 -14.69 -16.21 -9.57
C MET A 58 -14.32 -15.19 -10.67
N PHE A 59 -13.42 -15.56 -11.59
CA PHE A 59 -13.02 -14.68 -12.70
C PHE A 59 -14.20 -14.38 -13.64
N ILE A 60 -14.91 -15.41 -14.11
CA ILE A 60 -16.05 -15.26 -15.03
C ILE A 60 -17.14 -14.40 -14.39
N GLY A 61 -17.52 -14.71 -13.14
CA GLY A 61 -18.55 -13.97 -12.42
C GLY A 61 -18.17 -12.48 -12.26
N ALA A 62 -16.93 -12.19 -11.90
CA ALA A 62 -16.45 -10.83 -11.69
C ALA A 62 -16.31 -10.05 -13.00
N ILE A 63 -15.81 -10.67 -14.08
CA ILE A 63 -15.72 -10.04 -15.41
C ILE A 63 -17.14 -9.74 -15.94
N TRP A 64 -18.04 -10.71 -15.86
CA TRP A 64 -19.42 -10.55 -16.31
C TRP A 64 -20.15 -9.44 -15.52
N PHE A 65 -20.03 -9.45 -14.19
CA PHE A 65 -20.57 -8.38 -13.35
C PHE A 65 -20.02 -7.02 -13.74
N SER A 66 -18.70 -6.91 -13.90
CA SER A 66 -18.03 -5.64 -14.23
C SER A 66 -18.45 -5.11 -15.61
N ASN A 67 -18.57 -6.02 -16.60
CA ASN A 67 -19.03 -5.67 -17.93
C ASN A 67 -20.46 -5.14 -17.90
N SER A 68 -21.37 -5.83 -17.23
CA SER A 68 -22.78 -5.39 -17.12
C SER A 68 -22.93 -4.09 -16.32
N LEU A 69 -21.96 -3.77 -15.47
CA LEU A 69 -22.00 -2.54 -14.67
C LEU A 69 -21.48 -1.32 -15.42
N TYR A 70 -20.48 -1.49 -16.31
CA TYR A 70 -19.75 -0.36 -16.88
C TYR A 70 -19.76 -0.27 -18.42
N LEU A 71 -19.84 -1.38 -19.18
CA LEU A 71 -19.67 -1.32 -20.65
C LEU A 71 -20.79 -0.55 -21.35
N ASP A 72 -22.03 -0.75 -20.95
CA ASP A 72 -23.21 -0.14 -21.58
C ASP A 72 -23.45 1.30 -21.10
N LYS A 73 -22.65 1.80 -20.15
CA LYS A 73 -22.78 3.14 -19.61
C LYS A 73 -21.83 4.11 -20.31
N SER A 74 -22.24 5.39 -20.41
CA SER A 74 -21.37 6.44 -20.92
C SER A 74 -20.08 6.54 -20.10
N LYS A 75 -18.97 6.88 -20.78
CA LYS A 75 -17.67 7.10 -20.11
C LYS A 75 -17.78 8.28 -19.13
N GLY A 76 -17.06 8.22 -18.05
CA GLY A 76 -17.03 9.25 -17.00
C GLY A 76 -17.32 8.67 -15.62
N ILE A 77 -17.03 9.45 -14.59
CA ILE A 77 -17.31 9.02 -13.23
C ILE A 77 -18.74 9.33 -12.90
N LYS A 78 -19.48 8.27 -12.74
CA LYS A 78 -20.76 8.27 -12.05
C LYS A 78 -20.48 7.74 -10.64
N ASN A 79 -21.23 8.19 -9.66
CA ASN A 79 -21.15 7.69 -8.28
C ASN A 79 -21.57 6.20 -8.16
N ASP A 80 -21.41 5.42 -9.22
CA ASP A 80 -21.72 4.00 -9.26
C ASP A 80 -20.65 3.23 -8.50
N GLY A 81 -21.09 2.38 -7.59
CA GLY A 81 -20.23 1.59 -6.73
C GLY A 81 -19.78 2.30 -5.46
N VAL A 82 -20.17 3.55 -5.27
CA VAL A 82 -20.12 4.20 -3.97
C VAL A 82 -21.44 3.91 -3.26
N TRP A 83 -21.45 2.91 -2.44
CA TRP A 83 -22.64 2.45 -1.74
C TRP A 83 -22.79 3.19 -0.41
N PHE A 84 -23.13 4.47 -0.47
CA PHE A 84 -23.22 5.36 0.69
C PHE A 84 -24.17 4.88 1.79
N LYS A 85 -25.11 4.03 1.45
CA LYS A 85 -26.11 3.54 2.40
C LYS A 85 -25.97 2.06 2.77
N SER A 86 -25.01 1.35 2.20
CA SER A 86 -24.81 -0.08 2.44
C SER A 86 -23.36 -0.43 2.72
N LEU A 87 -22.66 -1.03 1.75
CA LEU A 87 -21.30 -1.53 1.94
C LEU A 87 -20.29 -0.45 2.33
N SER A 88 -20.36 0.71 1.66
CA SER A 88 -19.37 1.77 1.88
C SER A 88 -19.74 2.79 2.96
N ALA A 89 -20.85 2.60 3.64
CA ALA A 89 -21.34 3.55 4.64
C ALA A 89 -21.24 3.05 6.09
N ARG A 90 -20.37 2.09 6.35
CA ARG A 90 -20.24 1.45 7.67
C ARG A 90 -21.55 0.80 8.17
N GLY A 91 -22.41 0.36 7.24
CA GLY A 91 -23.62 -0.38 7.55
C GLY A 91 -23.35 -1.85 7.92
N LEU A 92 -24.42 -2.61 8.21
CA LEU A 92 -24.33 -4.01 8.63
C LEU A 92 -23.45 -4.87 7.70
N ILE A 93 -23.61 -4.73 6.38
CA ILE A 93 -22.83 -5.47 5.40
C ILE A 93 -21.35 -5.09 5.47
N GLY A 94 -21.04 -3.81 5.65
CA GLY A 94 -19.65 -3.34 5.83
C GLY A 94 -19.01 -3.96 7.08
N TRP A 95 -19.71 -3.99 8.19
CA TRP A 95 -19.24 -4.64 9.42
C TRP A 95 -19.05 -6.14 9.22
N LEU A 96 -19.99 -6.83 8.57
CA LEU A 96 -19.88 -8.26 8.28
C LEU A 96 -18.63 -8.57 7.45
N ILE A 97 -18.42 -7.83 6.37
CA ILE A 97 -17.21 -7.99 5.52
C ILE A 97 -15.94 -7.70 6.34
N GLY A 98 -15.94 -6.66 7.16
CA GLY A 98 -14.81 -6.33 8.03
C GLY A 98 -14.49 -7.46 9.01
N VAL A 99 -15.49 -8.04 9.64
CA VAL A 99 -15.34 -9.18 10.56
C VAL A 99 -14.77 -10.40 9.83
N VAL A 100 -15.34 -10.77 8.67
CA VAL A 100 -14.88 -11.93 7.89
C VAL A 100 -13.43 -11.74 7.43
N LEU A 101 -13.07 -10.58 6.89
CA LEU A 101 -11.69 -10.29 6.49
C LEU A 101 -10.74 -10.31 7.68
N THR A 102 -11.13 -9.72 8.80
CA THR A 102 -10.32 -9.69 10.03
C THR A 102 -10.08 -11.09 10.56
N LEU A 103 -11.13 -11.92 10.64
CA LEU A 103 -11.02 -13.31 11.08
C LEU A 103 -10.09 -14.11 10.14
N PHE A 104 -10.23 -13.94 8.82
CA PHE A 104 -9.34 -14.58 7.86
C PHE A 104 -7.87 -14.22 8.11
N TYR A 105 -7.55 -12.94 8.35
CA TYR A 105 -6.18 -12.52 8.66
C TYR A 105 -5.70 -13.06 10.01
N ILE A 106 -6.55 -13.14 11.04
CA ILE A 106 -6.18 -13.74 12.33
C ILE A 106 -5.83 -15.21 12.15
N VAL A 107 -6.67 -15.97 11.45
CA VAL A 107 -6.41 -17.39 11.17
C VAL A 107 -5.13 -17.56 10.34
N LEU A 108 -4.96 -16.77 9.29
CA LEU A 108 -3.79 -16.83 8.42
C LEU A 108 -2.47 -16.61 9.19
N TYR A 109 -2.42 -15.65 10.11
CA TYR A 109 -1.19 -15.28 10.80
C TYR A 109 -0.92 -16.10 12.04
N PHE A 110 -1.95 -16.51 12.78
CA PHE A 110 -1.78 -17.06 14.12
C PHE A 110 -2.25 -18.50 14.27
N TYR A 111 -3.11 -18.96 13.36
CA TYR A 111 -3.75 -20.28 13.42
C TYR A 111 -3.81 -20.95 12.05
N PRO A 112 -2.67 -21.05 11.30
CA PRO A 112 -2.70 -21.57 9.93
C PRO A 112 -3.14 -23.04 9.83
N GLU A 113 -3.09 -23.78 10.92
CA GLU A 113 -3.61 -25.14 11.01
C GLU A 113 -5.10 -25.22 10.73
N TYR A 114 -5.88 -24.19 11.06
CA TYR A 114 -7.30 -24.13 10.73
C TYR A 114 -7.56 -23.88 9.22
N LEU A 115 -6.54 -23.44 8.46
CA LEU A 115 -6.59 -23.41 7.01
C LEU A 115 -6.21 -24.75 6.39
N GLY A 116 -5.75 -25.71 7.20
CA GLY A 116 -5.30 -27.02 6.79
C GLY A 116 -3.80 -27.14 6.52
N LEU A 117 -2.99 -26.23 7.09
CA LEU A 117 -1.53 -26.35 7.01
C LEU A 117 -1.06 -27.55 7.84
N ALA A 118 -0.36 -28.47 7.20
CA ALA A 118 0.21 -29.64 7.83
C ALA A 118 1.33 -29.32 8.83
N GLN A 119 1.41 -30.09 9.91
CA GLN A 119 2.60 -30.16 10.75
C GLN A 119 3.69 -31.00 10.07
N LYS A 120 4.93 -30.94 10.61
CA LYS A 120 6.05 -31.67 10.00
C LYS A 120 5.76 -33.17 9.86
N GLY A 121 5.74 -33.65 8.62
CA GLY A 121 5.55 -35.06 8.30
C GLY A 121 4.13 -35.48 7.92
N GLU A 122 3.18 -34.56 7.95
CA GLU A 122 1.79 -34.78 7.55
C GLU A 122 1.49 -34.12 6.20
N GLU A 123 0.40 -34.52 5.57
CA GLU A 123 -0.10 -33.89 4.34
C GLU A 123 -1.04 -32.73 4.66
N ASN A 124 -1.03 -31.72 3.80
CA ASN A 124 -1.98 -30.61 3.89
C ASN A 124 -3.42 -31.11 3.79
N THR A 125 -4.33 -30.45 4.51
CA THR A 125 -5.77 -30.68 4.48
C THR A 125 -6.51 -29.41 4.09
N GLY A 126 -7.81 -29.48 3.94
CA GLY A 126 -8.68 -28.34 3.79
C GLY A 126 -8.32 -27.36 2.67
N LEU A 127 -8.35 -26.07 2.99
CA LEU A 127 -8.09 -25.02 2.02
C LEU A 127 -6.67 -25.06 1.48
N VAL A 128 -5.66 -25.30 2.32
CA VAL A 128 -4.26 -25.34 1.88
C VAL A 128 -4.04 -26.48 0.91
N ALA A 129 -4.56 -27.68 1.20
CA ALA A 129 -4.47 -28.85 0.33
C ALA A 129 -5.09 -28.64 -1.07
N LEU A 130 -6.13 -27.82 -1.16
CA LEU A 130 -6.75 -27.48 -2.44
C LEU A 130 -5.78 -26.74 -3.36
N PHE A 131 -4.82 -25.97 -2.81
CA PHE A 131 -3.81 -25.22 -3.57
C PHE A 131 -2.52 -26.00 -3.84
N ASP A 132 -2.33 -27.20 -3.27
CA ASP A 132 -1.14 -28.03 -3.50
C ASP A 132 -0.83 -28.25 -4.99
N PRO A 133 -1.79 -28.61 -5.87
CA PRO A 133 -1.48 -28.85 -7.28
C PRO A 133 -0.91 -27.61 -7.97
N LEU A 134 -1.44 -26.43 -7.67
CA LEU A 134 -0.94 -25.17 -8.24
C LEU A 134 0.47 -24.84 -7.70
N SER A 135 0.70 -25.05 -6.40
CA SER A 135 2.01 -24.84 -5.79
C SER A 135 3.05 -25.80 -6.36
N GLN A 136 2.71 -27.07 -6.53
CA GLN A 136 3.61 -28.07 -7.12
C GLN A 136 3.99 -27.75 -8.57
N ILE A 137 3.05 -27.24 -9.38
CA ILE A 137 3.33 -26.80 -10.75
C ILE A 137 4.27 -25.61 -10.77
N LEU A 138 4.09 -24.62 -9.86
CA LEU A 138 4.84 -23.37 -9.87
C LEU A 138 6.17 -23.44 -9.14
N SER A 139 6.26 -24.20 -8.03
CA SER A 139 7.41 -24.20 -7.13
C SER A 139 7.94 -25.59 -6.75
N GLY A 140 7.31 -26.66 -7.23
CA GLY A 140 7.72 -28.05 -6.93
C GLY A 140 7.50 -28.48 -5.48
N ARG A 141 6.75 -27.72 -4.68
CA ARG A 141 6.49 -28.00 -3.24
C ARG A 141 5.01 -27.89 -2.90
N ASN A 142 4.62 -28.46 -1.77
CA ASN A 142 3.27 -28.32 -1.25
C ASN A 142 2.97 -26.86 -0.89
N ALA A 143 1.71 -26.48 -0.96
CA ALA A 143 1.28 -25.13 -0.63
C ALA A 143 1.51 -24.81 0.85
N SER A 144 1.87 -23.56 1.11
CA SER A 144 1.85 -22.96 2.44
C SER A 144 0.67 -22.02 2.59
N GLN A 145 0.34 -21.60 3.81
CA GLN A 145 -0.66 -20.55 4.02
C GLN A 145 -0.32 -19.24 3.27
N TRP A 146 0.98 -18.96 3.09
CA TRP A 146 1.44 -17.77 2.36
C TRP A 146 1.26 -17.91 0.85
N PHE A 147 1.37 -19.13 0.31
CA PHE A 147 1.07 -19.41 -1.09
C PHE A 147 -0.43 -19.23 -1.39
N VAL A 148 -1.29 -19.76 -0.52
CA VAL A 148 -2.75 -19.57 -0.60
C VAL A 148 -3.10 -18.09 -0.55
N TYR A 149 -2.54 -17.37 0.44
CA TYR A 149 -2.73 -15.92 0.57
C TYR A 149 -2.24 -15.16 -0.66
N GLY A 150 -1.03 -15.44 -1.15
CA GLY A 150 -0.45 -14.80 -2.34
C GLY A 150 -1.29 -15.02 -3.59
N THR A 151 -1.82 -16.22 -3.76
CA THR A 151 -2.71 -16.55 -4.89
C THR A 151 -4.02 -15.78 -4.79
N LEU A 152 -4.73 -15.85 -3.66
CA LEU A 152 -5.99 -15.13 -3.46
C LEU A 152 -5.83 -13.61 -3.57
N TYR A 153 -4.73 -13.09 -3.03
CA TYR A 153 -4.37 -11.68 -3.11
C TYR A 153 -4.14 -11.24 -4.56
N THR A 154 -3.43 -12.05 -5.34
CA THR A 154 -3.17 -11.79 -6.77
C THR A 154 -4.47 -11.87 -7.57
N VAL A 155 -5.29 -12.89 -7.35
CA VAL A 155 -6.62 -13.01 -7.97
C VAL A 155 -7.49 -11.79 -7.67
N ALA A 156 -7.53 -11.34 -6.42
CA ALA A 156 -8.29 -10.16 -6.03
C ALA A 156 -7.82 -8.91 -6.80
N ILE A 157 -6.50 -8.66 -6.89
CA ILE A 157 -5.97 -7.51 -7.64
C ILE A 157 -6.29 -7.60 -9.13
N LEU A 158 -6.21 -8.79 -9.75
CA LEU A 158 -6.52 -8.96 -11.17
C LEU A 158 -8.01 -8.72 -11.46
N VAL A 159 -8.88 -9.33 -10.68
CA VAL A 159 -10.34 -9.23 -10.82
C VAL A 159 -10.83 -7.81 -10.59
N PHE A 160 -10.48 -7.23 -9.45
CA PHE A 160 -10.89 -5.86 -9.13
C PHE A 160 -10.12 -4.81 -9.94
N GLY A 161 -8.91 -5.12 -10.40
CA GLY A 161 -8.16 -4.31 -11.35
C GLY A 161 -8.87 -4.19 -12.69
N TYR A 162 -9.39 -5.28 -13.23
CA TYR A 162 -10.23 -5.26 -14.42
C TYR A 162 -11.47 -4.37 -14.23
N LYS A 163 -12.20 -4.55 -13.12
CA LYS A 163 -13.34 -3.69 -12.75
C LYS A 163 -12.93 -2.22 -12.69
N PHE A 164 -11.78 -1.92 -12.09
CA PHE A 164 -11.26 -0.55 -11.95
C PHE A 164 -10.92 0.07 -13.30
N ILE A 165 -10.30 -0.68 -14.22
CA ILE A 165 -10.01 -0.22 -15.58
C ILE A 165 -11.29 0.17 -16.31
N LEU A 166 -12.35 -0.64 -16.22
CA LEU A 166 -13.65 -0.32 -16.81
C LEU A 166 -14.29 0.92 -16.20
N LYS A 167 -14.23 1.07 -14.88
CA LYS A 167 -14.78 2.22 -14.16
C LYS A 167 -14.10 3.53 -14.57
N TYR A 168 -12.77 3.52 -14.68
CA TYR A 168 -11.95 4.70 -15.01
C TYR A 168 -11.48 4.72 -16.48
N ARG A 169 -12.20 4.07 -17.38
CA ARG A 169 -11.84 3.97 -18.81
C ARG A 169 -11.76 5.30 -19.57
N HIS A 170 -12.24 6.38 -18.98
CA HIS A 170 -12.10 7.74 -19.52
C HIS A 170 -10.73 8.36 -19.20
N ASN A 171 -9.95 7.79 -18.28
CA ASN A 171 -8.66 8.32 -17.84
C ASN A 171 -7.52 7.33 -18.13
N ARG A 172 -6.67 7.71 -19.11
CA ARG A 172 -5.55 6.86 -19.56
C ARG A 172 -4.52 6.61 -18.45
N TYR A 173 -4.29 7.61 -17.57
CA TYR A 173 -3.36 7.45 -16.46
C TYR A 173 -3.80 6.33 -15.51
N GLU A 174 -5.08 6.31 -15.14
CA GLU A 174 -5.62 5.30 -14.24
C GLU A 174 -5.58 3.89 -14.85
N GLN A 175 -5.82 3.76 -16.16
CA GLN A 175 -5.74 2.47 -16.85
C GLN A 175 -4.30 1.91 -16.83
N ILE A 176 -3.31 2.72 -17.27
CA ILE A 176 -1.91 2.30 -17.35
C ILE A 176 -1.38 1.98 -15.94
N ARG A 177 -1.68 2.81 -14.96
CA ARG A 177 -1.31 2.60 -13.58
C ARG A 177 -1.86 1.28 -13.03
N THR A 178 -3.14 0.99 -13.29
CA THR A 178 -3.76 -0.25 -12.83
C THR A 178 -3.15 -1.47 -13.50
N ILE A 179 -2.87 -1.42 -14.80
CA ILE A 179 -2.14 -2.48 -15.51
C ILE A 179 -0.75 -2.69 -14.88
N SER A 180 -0.05 -1.60 -14.55
CA SER A 180 1.26 -1.69 -13.88
C SER A 180 1.19 -2.44 -12.55
N VAL A 181 0.26 -2.09 -11.67
CA VAL A 181 0.16 -2.77 -10.37
C VAL A 181 -0.28 -4.23 -10.51
N MET A 182 -1.14 -4.54 -11.49
CA MET A 182 -1.51 -5.93 -11.82
C MET A 182 -0.29 -6.73 -12.28
N PHE A 183 0.54 -6.15 -13.16
CA PHE A 183 1.76 -6.76 -13.65
C PHE A 183 2.77 -7.00 -12.52
N PHE A 184 3.08 -5.99 -11.71
CA PHE A 184 4.03 -6.14 -10.61
C PHE A 184 3.55 -7.14 -9.55
N GLN A 185 2.24 -7.21 -9.31
CA GLN A 185 1.70 -8.21 -8.39
C GLN A 185 1.81 -9.63 -8.97
N LEU A 186 1.38 -9.83 -10.21
CA LEU A 186 1.40 -11.16 -10.83
C LEU A 186 2.83 -11.65 -11.07
N ALA A 187 3.67 -10.82 -11.71
CA ALA A 187 5.02 -11.22 -12.08
C ALA A 187 5.99 -11.17 -10.90
N PHE A 188 6.19 -10.00 -10.31
CA PHE A 188 7.30 -9.75 -9.36
C PHE A 188 7.01 -10.22 -7.93
N ALA A 189 5.73 -10.27 -7.53
CA ALA A 189 5.37 -10.71 -6.19
C ALA A 189 4.94 -12.17 -6.12
N PHE A 190 4.49 -12.76 -7.23
CA PHE A 190 3.93 -14.10 -7.21
C PHE A 190 4.73 -15.07 -8.10
N LEU A 191 4.74 -14.88 -9.43
CA LEU A 191 5.32 -15.88 -10.33
C LEU A 191 6.86 -15.98 -10.24
N ILE A 192 7.57 -14.85 -10.33
CA ILE A 192 9.04 -14.87 -10.33
C ILE A 192 9.61 -15.48 -9.04
N PRO A 193 9.16 -15.12 -7.82
CA PRO A 193 9.66 -15.76 -6.62
C PRO A 193 9.46 -17.28 -6.57
N GLU A 194 8.34 -17.80 -7.07
CA GLU A 194 8.08 -19.24 -7.12
C GLU A 194 8.98 -19.94 -8.15
N PHE A 195 9.15 -19.38 -9.34
CA PHE A 195 10.07 -19.92 -10.36
C PHE A 195 11.53 -19.86 -9.93
N MET A 196 11.95 -18.81 -9.24
CA MET A 196 13.31 -18.71 -8.72
C MET A 196 13.61 -19.80 -7.68
N TYR A 197 12.63 -20.17 -6.88
CA TYR A 197 12.79 -21.28 -5.95
C TYR A 197 13.01 -22.63 -6.67
N VAL A 198 12.33 -22.87 -7.78
CA VAL A 198 12.57 -24.07 -8.62
C VAL A 198 13.99 -24.09 -9.19
N MET A 199 14.48 -22.92 -9.62
CA MET A 199 15.82 -22.81 -10.21
C MET A 199 16.94 -22.99 -9.17
N ASN A 200 16.71 -22.58 -7.92
CA ASN A 200 17.64 -22.69 -6.82
C ASN A 200 16.89 -22.82 -5.49
N SER A 201 16.81 -24.07 -4.97
CA SER A 201 16.09 -24.40 -3.75
C SER A 201 16.69 -23.78 -2.47
N ASP A 202 17.97 -23.38 -2.50
CA ASP A 202 18.64 -22.72 -1.39
C ASP A 202 18.25 -21.24 -1.27
N LEU A 203 17.68 -20.67 -2.35
CA LEU A 203 17.26 -19.29 -2.38
C LEU A 203 16.01 -19.09 -1.52
N PRO A 204 16.04 -18.21 -0.52
CA PRO A 204 14.84 -17.92 0.24
C PRO A 204 13.84 -17.15 -0.62
N TYR A 205 12.54 -17.40 -0.41
CA TYR A 205 11.49 -16.63 -1.10
C TYR A 205 11.74 -15.13 -0.99
N TYR A 206 11.81 -14.46 -2.13
CA TYR A 206 12.11 -13.03 -2.21
C TYR A 206 11.11 -12.31 -3.13
N ASP A 207 10.20 -11.55 -2.54
CA ASP A 207 9.33 -10.64 -3.28
C ASP A 207 10.14 -9.42 -3.77
N LEU A 208 10.50 -9.42 -5.05
CA LEU A 208 11.38 -8.42 -5.67
C LEU A 208 10.85 -6.99 -5.60
N LYS A 209 9.53 -6.81 -5.48
CA LYS A 209 8.94 -5.48 -5.34
C LYS A 209 8.96 -4.95 -3.90
N ASN A 210 9.13 -5.82 -2.91
CA ASN A 210 9.21 -5.40 -1.52
C ASN A 210 10.63 -4.98 -1.16
N ILE A 211 10.80 -3.69 -0.91
CA ILE A 211 12.07 -3.08 -0.53
C ILE A 211 12.06 -2.84 0.99
N TRP A 212 13.25 -2.86 1.62
CA TRP A 212 13.32 -2.40 3.01
C TRP A 212 12.67 -1.01 3.15
N PRO A 213 11.85 -0.77 4.17
CA PRO A 213 11.64 -1.58 5.37
C PRO A 213 10.49 -2.59 5.32
N LEU A 214 9.85 -2.82 4.17
CA LEU A 214 8.74 -3.79 4.09
C LEU A 214 9.23 -5.24 4.21
N ASN A 215 10.39 -5.54 3.65
CA ASN A 215 11.03 -6.86 3.73
C ASN A 215 12.05 -6.97 4.88
N TYR A 216 11.74 -6.38 6.03
CA TYR A 216 12.61 -6.33 7.22
C TYR A 216 13.18 -7.70 7.64
N TYR A 217 12.44 -8.78 7.39
CA TYR A 217 12.82 -10.16 7.66
C TYR A 217 14.03 -10.64 6.83
N ASN A 218 14.36 -10.01 5.72
CA ASN A 218 15.51 -10.37 4.90
C ASN A 218 16.85 -10.09 5.59
N PHE A 219 16.87 -9.25 6.63
CA PHE A 219 18.06 -8.96 7.42
C PHE A 219 18.26 -9.90 8.60
N GLU A 220 17.44 -10.94 8.77
CA GLU A 220 17.64 -11.95 9.79
C GLU A 220 18.85 -12.84 9.45
N SER A 221 19.58 -13.28 10.50
CA SER A 221 20.82 -14.04 10.34
C SER A 221 20.66 -15.27 9.44
N TYR A 222 19.58 -16.04 9.61
CA TYR A 222 19.33 -17.24 8.79
C TYR A 222 19.05 -16.90 7.32
N ARG A 223 18.38 -15.77 7.05
CA ARG A 223 18.10 -15.30 5.67
C ARG A 223 19.37 -14.83 4.99
N ILE A 224 20.20 -14.05 5.68
CA ILE A 224 21.52 -13.63 5.16
C ILE A 224 22.39 -14.84 4.83
N LYS A 225 22.41 -15.84 5.71
CA LYS A 225 23.13 -17.11 5.43
C LYS A 225 22.56 -17.81 4.20
N ALA A 226 21.24 -17.92 4.06
CA ALA A 226 20.60 -18.51 2.90
C ALA A 226 20.92 -17.76 1.60
N PHE A 227 20.93 -16.43 1.60
CA PHE A 227 21.38 -15.65 0.44
C PHE A 227 22.84 -15.90 0.08
N ILE A 228 23.71 -16.03 1.06
CA ILE A 228 25.13 -16.32 0.84
C ILE A 228 25.31 -17.76 0.29
N SER A 229 24.59 -18.75 0.87
CA SER A 229 24.65 -20.14 0.39
C SER A 229 24.07 -20.33 -1.02
N ALA A 230 23.10 -19.51 -1.40
CA ALA A 230 22.55 -19.50 -2.76
C ALA A 230 23.52 -18.94 -3.83
N GLY A 231 24.74 -18.54 -3.43
CA GLY A 231 25.81 -18.11 -4.32
C GLY A 231 25.54 -16.77 -5.00
N ASN A 232 25.95 -16.65 -6.27
CA ASN A 232 25.92 -15.37 -7.01
C ASN A 232 24.50 -14.76 -7.11
N ILE A 233 23.48 -15.59 -7.25
CA ILE A 233 22.07 -15.11 -7.34
C ILE A 233 21.64 -14.51 -6.01
N GLY A 234 21.94 -15.18 -4.89
CA GLY A 234 21.63 -14.67 -3.56
C GLY A 234 22.36 -13.37 -3.25
N LEU A 235 23.64 -13.28 -3.59
CA LEU A 235 24.42 -12.05 -3.45
C LEU A 235 23.85 -10.91 -4.30
N ALA A 236 23.48 -11.20 -5.56
CA ALA A 236 22.86 -10.21 -6.45
C ALA A 236 21.56 -9.66 -5.86
N MET A 237 20.75 -10.50 -5.20
CA MET A 237 19.53 -10.07 -4.52
C MET A 237 19.79 -9.16 -3.31
N LEU A 238 20.80 -9.45 -2.52
CA LEU A 238 21.20 -8.57 -1.42
C LEU A 238 21.67 -7.20 -1.95
N ILE A 239 22.51 -7.20 -2.98
CA ILE A 239 22.96 -5.96 -3.62
C ILE A 239 21.77 -5.20 -4.21
N PHE A 240 20.87 -5.88 -4.91
CA PHE A 240 19.65 -5.27 -5.45
C PHE A 240 18.80 -4.61 -4.35
N GLY A 241 18.64 -5.25 -3.19
CA GLY A 241 17.93 -4.68 -2.05
C GLY A 241 18.59 -3.38 -1.53
N ILE A 242 19.92 -3.36 -1.40
CA ILE A 242 20.68 -2.19 -0.93
C ILE A 242 20.60 -1.07 -1.97
N VAL A 243 20.85 -1.37 -3.24
CA VAL A 243 20.77 -0.40 -4.35
C VAL A 243 19.37 0.17 -4.47
N SER A 244 18.35 -0.66 -4.30
CA SER A 244 16.96 -0.23 -4.38
C SER A 244 16.60 0.81 -3.33
N ILE A 245 17.05 0.65 -2.07
CA ILE A 245 16.70 1.61 -1.02
C ILE A 245 17.56 2.88 -1.04
N PHE A 246 18.86 2.77 -1.32
CA PHE A 246 19.77 3.91 -1.22
C PHE A 246 19.97 4.70 -2.53
N ILE A 247 19.71 4.08 -3.68
CA ILE A 247 19.96 4.71 -5.01
C ILE A 247 18.64 4.84 -5.78
N ILE A 248 17.96 3.72 -6.08
CA ILE A 248 16.76 3.73 -6.93
C ILE A 248 15.63 4.52 -6.28
N THR A 249 15.35 4.25 -5.01
CA THR A 249 14.26 4.92 -4.27
C THR A 249 14.43 6.44 -4.19
N PRO A 250 15.57 7.01 -3.78
CA PRO A 250 15.75 8.46 -3.77
C PRO A 250 15.62 9.11 -5.16
N ILE A 251 16.22 8.51 -6.19
CA ILE A 251 16.19 9.06 -7.55
C ILE A 251 14.76 9.07 -8.11
N LEU A 252 14.05 7.94 -8.01
CA LEU A 252 12.67 7.84 -8.50
C LEU A 252 11.72 8.72 -7.69
N THR A 253 11.91 8.81 -6.36
CA THR A 253 11.09 9.67 -5.51
C THR A 253 11.36 11.15 -5.78
N TYR A 254 12.59 11.55 -6.07
CA TYR A 254 12.90 12.91 -6.49
C TYR A 254 12.11 13.30 -7.75
N LYS A 255 12.10 12.45 -8.77
CA LYS A 255 11.44 12.73 -10.04
C LYS A 255 9.91 12.58 -9.99
N TYR A 256 9.44 11.45 -9.44
CA TYR A 256 8.03 11.05 -9.54
C TYR A 256 7.24 11.14 -8.23
N GLY A 257 7.88 11.52 -7.12
CA GLY A 257 7.28 11.42 -5.81
C GLY A 257 7.08 9.96 -5.39
N LYS A 258 6.47 9.72 -4.24
CA LYS A 258 6.25 8.34 -3.75
C LYS A 258 5.26 7.53 -4.61
N ARG A 259 4.60 8.16 -5.61
CA ARG A 259 3.65 7.48 -6.48
C ARG A 259 4.28 6.34 -7.26
N TRP A 260 5.57 6.47 -7.66
CA TRP A 260 6.26 5.43 -8.42
C TRP A 260 6.19 4.07 -7.73
N TYR A 261 6.28 4.07 -6.39
CA TYR A 261 6.20 2.86 -5.60
C TYR A 261 4.77 2.59 -5.09
N CYS A 262 4.20 3.54 -4.31
CA CYS A 262 2.94 3.33 -3.60
C CYS A 262 1.71 3.15 -4.50
N SER A 263 1.74 3.66 -5.73
CA SER A 263 0.60 3.58 -6.66
C SER A 263 0.89 2.79 -7.92
N TRP A 264 2.15 2.49 -8.24
CA TRP A 264 2.53 1.80 -9.48
C TRP A 264 3.11 0.40 -9.27
N VAL A 265 3.71 0.12 -8.11
CA VAL A 265 4.46 -1.12 -7.85
C VAL A 265 3.92 -1.87 -6.64
N CYS A 266 3.62 -1.16 -5.55
CA CYS A 266 3.30 -1.75 -4.25
C CYS A 266 1.99 -2.55 -4.27
N GLY A 267 2.03 -3.82 -3.84
CA GLY A 267 0.86 -4.70 -3.76
C GLY A 267 -0.21 -4.21 -2.77
N CYS A 268 0.19 -3.70 -1.60
CA CYS A 268 -0.77 -3.13 -0.63
C CYS A 268 -1.51 -1.93 -1.23
N GLY A 269 -0.80 -1.10 -2.02
CA GLY A 269 -1.39 -0.03 -2.80
C GLY A 269 -2.34 -0.53 -3.86
N ALA A 270 -1.95 -1.58 -4.59
CA ALA A 270 -2.76 -2.21 -5.62
C ALA A 270 -4.10 -2.73 -5.06
N LEU A 271 -4.05 -3.50 -3.97
CA LEU A 271 -5.26 -4.01 -3.31
C LEU A 271 -6.16 -2.89 -2.81
N ALA A 272 -5.58 -1.87 -2.16
CA ALA A 272 -6.33 -0.73 -1.64
C ALA A 272 -7.06 0.05 -2.74
N GLU A 273 -6.43 0.20 -3.91
CA GLU A 273 -7.00 0.95 -5.02
C GLU A 273 -8.00 0.15 -5.86
N THR A 274 -7.82 -1.17 -5.97
CA THR A 274 -8.67 -2.05 -6.77
C THR A 274 -9.82 -2.62 -5.96
N ALA A 275 -9.57 -3.57 -5.06
CA ALA A 275 -10.57 -4.16 -4.19
C ALA A 275 -11.13 -3.16 -3.17
N GLY A 276 -10.26 -2.28 -2.65
CA GLY A 276 -10.62 -1.24 -1.69
C GLY A 276 -11.31 0.00 -2.30
N ASP A 277 -11.48 0.08 -3.63
CA ASP A 277 -12.07 1.26 -4.30
C ASP A 277 -13.44 1.65 -3.75
N SER A 278 -14.26 0.69 -3.39
CA SER A 278 -15.60 0.91 -2.82
C SER A 278 -15.59 1.55 -1.43
N PHE A 279 -14.45 1.56 -0.73
CA PHE A 279 -14.30 2.05 0.64
C PHE A 279 -13.45 3.31 0.75
N ARG A 280 -12.95 3.86 -0.37
CA ARG A 280 -11.99 4.98 -0.34
C ARG A 280 -12.55 6.26 0.29
N GLN A 281 -13.86 6.53 0.17
CA GLN A 281 -14.51 7.70 0.77
C GLN A 281 -14.62 7.63 2.29
N LEU A 282 -14.47 6.45 2.91
CA LEU A 282 -14.53 6.26 4.37
C LEU A 282 -13.28 6.78 5.10
N SER A 283 -12.21 7.08 4.37
CA SER A 283 -11.00 7.65 4.95
C SER A 283 -11.28 9.00 5.61
N ASP A 284 -10.97 9.12 6.89
CA ASP A 284 -11.18 10.32 7.68
C ASP A 284 -10.31 11.48 7.18
N LYS A 285 -10.93 12.66 6.99
CA LYS A 285 -10.33 13.88 6.47
C LYS A 285 -10.10 14.94 7.55
N SER A 286 -10.38 14.61 8.80
CA SER A 286 -10.22 15.53 9.92
C SER A 286 -8.76 15.90 10.17
N GLN A 287 -8.54 17.09 10.76
CA GLN A 287 -7.21 17.50 11.19
C GLN A 287 -6.66 16.62 12.31
N PHE A 288 -7.54 16.06 13.15
CA PHE A 288 -7.15 15.12 14.19
C PHE A 288 -6.54 13.84 13.59
N ALA A 289 -7.25 13.21 12.63
CA ALA A 289 -6.73 12.03 11.93
C ALA A 289 -5.38 12.29 11.26
N TRP A 290 -5.18 13.49 10.68
CA TRP A 290 -3.91 13.89 10.11
C TRP A 290 -2.79 14.06 11.15
N LYS A 291 -3.06 14.58 12.34
CA LYS A 291 -2.08 14.66 13.42
C LYS A 291 -1.68 13.26 13.89
N VAL A 292 -2.66 12.39 14.13
CA VAL A 292 -2.42 10.98 14.53
C VAL A 292 -1.60 10.25 13.47
N GLU A 293 -1.97 10.38 12.18
CA GLU A 293 -1.24 9.81 11.06
C GLU A 293 0.26 10.14 11.11
N ARG A 294 0.59 11.42 11.30
CA ARG A 294 1.99 11.86 11.34
C ARG A 294 2.78 11.23 12.49
N TRP A 295 2.23 11.20 13.68
CA TRP A 295 2.92 10.63 14.84
C TRP A 295 3.08 9.12 14.70
N VAL A 296 2.02 8.42 14.38
CA VAL A 296 2.03 6.96 14.29
C VAL A 296 2.96 6.46 13.18
N ILE A 297 2.87 7.01 11.96
CA ILE A 297 3.68 6.54 10.84
C ILE A 297 5.18 6.78 11.04
N HIS A 298 5.56 7.90 11.68
CA HIS A 298 6.97 8.19 11.98
C HIS A 298 7.48 7.35 13.16
N SER A 299 6.63 7.05 14.16
CA SER A 299 6.98 6.10 15.23
C SER A 299 7.25 4.70 14.69
N VAL A 300 6.44 4.23 13.73
CA VAL A 300 6.66 2.95 13.04
C VAL A 300 7.99 2.98 12.26
N LEU A 301 8.31 4.09 11.61
CA LEU A 301 9.60 4.23 10.93
C LEU A 301 10.78 4.17 11.91
N VAL A 302 10.71 4.87 13.03
CA VAL A 302 11.74 4.80 14.08
C VAL A 302 11.86 3.36 14.60
N PHE A 303 10.76 2.70 14.87
CA PHE A 303 10.75 1.32 15.35
C PHE A 303 11.44 0.36 14.37
N VAL A 304 11.16 0.45 13.07
CA VAL A 304 11.82 -0.44 12.09
C VAL A 304 13.32 -0.15 11.96
N VAL A 305 13.73 1.11 12.06
CA VAL A 305 15.15 1.48 12.03
C VAL A 305 15.88 0.88 13.24
N LEU A 306 15.35 1.06 14.43
CA LEU A 306 15.92 0.51 15.67
C LEU A 306 15.95 -1.03 15.63
N MET A 307 14.84 -1.66 15.25
CA MET A 307 14.74 -3.11 15.14
C MET A 307 15.74 -3.67 14.13
N THR A 308 15.83 -3.10 12.93
CA THR A 308 16.76 -3.57 11.89
C THR A 308 18.21 -3.41 12.36
N THR A 309 18.53 -2.29 12.99
CA THR A 309 19.88 -2.04 13.55
C THR A 309 20.22 -3.06 14.63
N ALA A 310 19.30 -3.34 15.55
CA ALA A 310 19.51 -4.35 16.60
C ALA A 310 19.69 -5.76 16.03
N VAL A 311 18.90 -6.14 15.03
CA VAL A 311 18.99 -7.46 14.37
C VAL A 311 20.34 -7.62 13.67
N ILE A 312 20.75 -6.64 12.86
CA ILE A 312 22.05 -6.71 12.17
C ILE A 312 23.20 -6.74 13.18
N HIS A 313 23.18 -5.86 14.18
CA HIS A 313 24.21 -5.82 15.23
C HIS A 313 24.34 -7.16 15.96
N SER A 314 23.25 -7.89 16.19
CA SER A 314 23.25 -9.13 16.99
C SER A 314 24.10 -10.25 16.41
N TYR A 315 24.26 -10.33 15.09
CA TYR A 315 25.02 -11.40 14.43
C TYR A 315 26.37 -10.97 13.85
N LEU A 316 26.68 -9.68 13.84
CA LEU A 316 28.01 -9.19 13.47
C LEU A 316 29.06 -9.64 14.50
N GLY A 317 30.29 -9.83 14.06
CA GLY A 317 31.44 -10.11 14.92
C GLY A 317 32.04 -8.83 15.53
N ASN A 318 32.84 -9.01 16.58
CA ASN A 318 33.66 -7.92 17.11
C ASN A 318 34.88 -7.64 16.23
N ASP A 319 35.28 -8.64 15.43
CA ASP A 319 36.34 -8.61 14.42
C ASP A 319 35.77 -8.88 13.01
N THR A 320 36.66 -8.85 12.02
CA THR A 320 36.29 -9.06 10.61
C THR A 320 36.31 -10.54 10.20
N SER A 321 36.52 -11.48 11.14
CA SER A 321 36.62 -12.92 10.82
C SER A 321 35.31 -13.51 10.28
N LYS A 322 34.18 -13.00 10.74
CA LYS A 322 32.85 -13.50 10.37
C LYS A 322 32.20 -12.74 9.20
N TYR A 323 32.35 -11.43 9.20
CA TYR A 323 31.86 -10.52 8.15
C TYR A 323 32.87 -9.38 8.00
N TRP A 324 32.93 -8.76 6.83
CA TRP A 324 33.78 -7.59 6.57
C TRP A 324 33.46 -6.35 7.44
N LEU A 325 32.27 -6.33 8.10
CA LEU A 325 31.79 -5.24 8.93
C LEU A 325 31.74 -5.69 10.40
N THR A 326 32.37 -4.92 11.27
CA THR A 326 32.35 -5.18 12.73
C THR A 326 31.15 -4.51 13.39
N LYS A 327 30.77 -4.95 14.60
CA LYS A 327 29.72 -4.33 15.41
C LYS A 327 29.93 -2.82 15.58
N SER A 328 31.15 -2.43 15.96
CA SER A 328 31.48 -1.01 16.22
C SER A 328 31.41 -0.16 14.94
N SER A 329 32.00 -0.63 13.85
CA SER A 329 31.96 0.08 12.56
C SER A 329 30.53 0.25 12.05
N PHE A 330 29.69 -0.77 12.22
CA PHE A 330 28.28 -0.71 11.83
C PHE A 330 27.51 0.34 12.65
N LEU A 331 27.68 0.37 13.98
CA LEU A 331 26.99 1.35 14.84
C LEU A 331 27.45 2.79 14.53
N ILE A 332 28.75 3.00 14.32
CA ILE A 332 29.29 4.30 13.93
C ILE A 332 28.69 4.74 12.58
N PHE A 333 28.62 3.81 11.61
CA PHE A 333 28.00 4.09 10.30
C PHE A 333 26.52 4.51 10.46
N VAL A 334 25.71 3.75 11.21
CA VAL A 334 24.28 4.05 11.41
C VAL A 334 24.11 5.38 12.14
N ALA A 335 24.86 5.61 13.24
CA ALA A 335 24.79 6.85 14.01
C ALA A 335 25.19 8.07 13.16
N SER A 336 26.28 7.96 12.40
CA SER A 336 26.75 9.01 11.49
C SER A 336 25.73 9.27 10.38
N PHE A 337 25.17 8.25 9.77
CA PHE A 337 24.17 8.36 8.72
C PHE A 337 22.89 9.06 9.21
N LEU A 338 22.36 8.67 10.38
CA LEU A 338 21.19 9.30 10.98
C LEU A 338 21.48 10.76 11.36
N THR A 339 22.66 11.04 11.88
CA THR A 339 23.10 12.41 12.22
C THR A 339 23.21 13.28 10.97
N LEU A 340 23.81 12.78 9.89
CA LEU A 340 23.91 13.49 8.61
C LEU A 340 22.53 13.83 8.03
N ILE A 341 21.59 12.88 8.05
CA ILE A 341 20.21 13.12 7.61
C ILE A 341 19.57 14.20 8.49
N PHE A 342 19.65 14.07 9.81
CA PHE A 342 19.05 15.02 10.74
C PHE A 342 19.60 16.43 10.55
N VAL A 343 20.92 16.58 10.58
CA VAL A 343 21.61 17.86 10.39
C VAL A 343 21.31 18.45 9.01
N GLY A 344 21.40 17.64 7.95
CA GLY A 344 21.10 18.08 6.59
C GLY A 344 19.69 18.65 6.45
N ILE A 345 18.68 17.99 7.04
CA ILE A 345 17.31 18.49 7.02
C ILE A 345 17.16 19.79 7.81
N PHE A 346 17.77 19.87 9.00
CA PHE A 346 17.68 21.08 9.82
C PHE A 346 18.42 22.26 9.20
N LEU A 347 19.53 22.04 8.50
CA LEU A 347 20.26 23.10 7.81
C LEU A 347 19.50 23.59 6.55
N PHE A 348 19.04 22.67 5.70
CA PHE A 348 18.54 23.05 4.37
C PHE A 348 17.02 23.17 4.29
N LYS A 349 16.26 22.47 5.14
CA LYS A 349 14.80 22.34 5.02
C LYS A 349 14.02 22.74 6.28
N ARG A 350 14.65 23.35 7.26
CA ARG A 350 14.00 23.75 8.52
C ARG A 350 12.76 24.64 8.33
N LYS A 351 12.78 25.52 7.32
CA LYS A 351 11.65 26.43 7.04
C LYS A 351 10.41 25.71 6.54
N GLU A 352 10.56 24.56 5.86
CA GLU A 352 9.47 23.77 5.30
C GLU A 352 8.79 22.85 6.33
N LEU A 353 9.41 22.63 7.49
CA LEU A 353 8.89 21.78 8.55
C LEU A 353 7.89 22.53 9.43
N ALA A 354 6.75 21.91 9.72
CA ALA A 354 5.81 22.40 10.73
C ALA A 354 6.44 22.41 12.15
N LYS A 355 5.95 23.24 13.05
CA LYS A 355 6.51 23.38 14.41
C LYS A 355 6.55 22.04 15.15
N ASP A 356 5.44 21.30 15.16
CA ASP A 356 5.33 19.98 15.80
C ASP A 356 6.26 18.93 15.17
N ALA A 357 6.46 18.96 13.84
CA ALA A 357 7.41 18.08 13.16
C ALA A 357 8.86 18.37 13.55
N LYS A 358 9.22 19.65 13.79
CA LYS A 358 10.57 20.02 14.27
C LYS A 358 10.85 19.44 15.65
N TYR A 359 9.94 19.66 16.59
CA TYR A 359 10.09 19.15 17.96
C TYR A 359 10.06 17.61 17.99
N GLY A 360 9.19 16.99 17.19
CA GLY A 360 9.15 15.54 17.06
C GLY A 360 10.44 14.95 16.50
N ALA A 361 11.01 15.56 15.47
CA ALA A 361 12.28 15.12 14.88
C ALA A 361 13.45 15.25 15.89
N ILE A 362 13.50 16.35 16.64
CA ILE A 362 14.49 16.53 17.72
C ILE A 362 14.31 15.46 18.78
N GLY A 363 13.08 15.25 19.26
CA GLY A 363 12.78 14.23 20.28
C GLY A 363 13.19 12.83 19.84
N TYR A 364 12.83 12.39 18.64
CA TYR A 364 13.26 11.08 18.10
C TYR A 364 14.77 10.99 17.95
N PHE A 365 15.43 12.03 17.46
CA PHE A 365 16.88 12.05 17.31
C PHE A 365 17.58 11.92 18.67
N VAL A 366 17.15 12.71 19.67
CA VAL A 366 17.71 12.64 21.02
C VAL A 366 17.50 11.24 21.63
N ILE A 367 16.29 10.67 21.52
CA ILE A 367 16.02 9.31 22.03
C ILE A 367 16.94 8.28 21.37
N ILE A 368 17.07 8.30 20.05
CA ILE A 368 17.91 7.35 19.32
C ILE A 368 19.37 7.49 19.72
N MET A 369 19.91 8.70 19.77
CA MET A 369 21.30 8.94 20.15
C MET A 369 21.57 8.60 21.62
N SER A 370 20.61 8.83 22.51
CA SER A 370 20.71 8.41 23.91
C SER A 370 20.76 6.89 24.04
N LEU A 371 20.00 6.14 23.24
CA LEU A 371 20.05 4.69 23.22
C LEU A 371 21.41 4.16 22.72
N PHE A 372 22.01 4.80 21.70
CA PHE A 372 23.37 4.47 21.26
C PHE A 372 24.41 4.75 22.35
N ALA A 373 24.31 5.89 23.02
CA ALA A 373 25.20 6.25 24.12
C ALA A 373 25.08 5.27 25.30
N LEU A 374 23.85 4.95 25.72
CA LEU A 374 23.60 3.96 26.77
C LEU A 374 24.23 2.60 26.45
N HIS A 375 24.11 2.11 25.22
CA HIS A 375 24.75 0.87 24.80
C HIS A 375 26.27 0.94 24.90
N TYR A 376 26.87 2.07 24.50
CA TYR A 376 28.32 2.27 24.55
C TYR A 376 28.86 2.24 26.00
N PHE A 377 28.11 2.84 26.94
CA PHE A 377 28.52 2.91 28.33
C PHE A 377 28.18 1.65 29.15
N SER A 378 27.05 0.99 28.88
CA SER A 378 26.58 -0.17 29.65
C SER A 378 27.35 -1.45 29.37
N LYS A 379 28.06 -1.53 28.23
CA LYS A 379 28.74 -2.74 27.72
C LYS A 379 27.85 -4.00 27.65
N ASP A 380 26.53 -3.81 27.69
CA ASP A 380 25.55 -4.88 27.61
C ASP A 380 25.54 -5.49 26.20
N ASN A 381 25.34 -6.82 26.14
CA ASN A 381 25.22 -7.52 24.83
C ASN A 381 23.96 -7.17 24.05
N SER A 382 22.97 -6.54 24.69
CA SER A 382 21.73 -6.13 24.07
C SER A 382 21.80 -4.66 23.63
N LEU A 383 21.68 -4.43 22.32
CA LEU A 383 21.50 -3.07 21.79
C LEU A 383 20.10 -2.54 22.18
N PHE A 384 20.00 -1.25 22.53
CA PHE A 384 18.74 -0.59 22.86
C PHE A 384 17.98 -1.16 24.07
N LEU A 385 18.65 -1.72 25.06
CA LEU A 385 18.09 -2.27 26.30
C LEU A 385 17.21 -3.50 26.13
N PHE A 386 16.93 -3.92 24.89
CA PHE A 386 16.09 -5.08 24.57
C PHE A 386 16.86 -6.11 23.73
N LYS A 387 16.52 -7.37 23.90
CA LYS A 387 17.04 -8.44 23.01
C LYS A 387 16.54 -8.17 21.58
N SER A 388 17.44 -8.26 20.60
CA SER A 388 17.12 -8.02 19.18
C SER A 388 15.98 -8.90 18.67
N GLU A 389 15.93 -10.16 19.13
CA GLU A 389 14.85 -11.09 18.80
C GLU A 389 13.50 -10.63 19.34
N SER A 390 13.44 -10.08 20.56
CA SER A 390 12.20 -9.54 21.13
C SER A 390 11.71 -8.32 20.35
N LEU A 391 12.61 -7.40 19.97
CA LEU A 391 12.28 -6.27 19.11
C LEU A 391 11.72 -6.73 17.77
N ARG A 392 12.34 -7.72 17.14
CA ARG A 392 11.89 -8.27 15.87
C ARG A 392 10.53 -8.94 15.99
N LYS A 393 10.34 -9.79 17.01
CA LYS A 393 9.04 -10.45 17.26
C LYS A 393 7.94 -9.41 17.51
N SER A 394 8.20 -8.40 18.33
CA SER A 394 7.23 -7.32 18.59
C SER A 394 6.91 -6.51 17.33
N TYR A 395 7.92 -6.19 16.51
CA TYR A 395 7.68 -5.51 15.24
C TYR A 395 6.86 -6.38 14.28
N GLY A 396 7.23 -7.66 14.12
CA GLY A 396 6.50 -8.60 13.27
C GLY A 396 5.05 -8.79 13.72
N PHE A 397 4.80 -8.90 15.01
CA PHE A 397 3.46 -9.02 15.57
C PHE A 397 2.64 -7.74 15.40
N LEU A 398 3.13 -6.61 15.91
CA LEU A 398 2.36 -5.35 15.92
C LEU A 398 2.21 -4.75 14.51
N ILE A 399 3.32 -4.65 13.78
CA ILE A 399 3.34 -3.95 12.48
C ILE A 399 3.12 -4.93 11.35
N GLY A 400 3.85 -6.05 11.35
CA GLY A 400 3.81 -7.05 10.29
C GLY A 400 2.50 -7.82 10.19
N SER A 401 1.82 -8.11 11.30
CA SER A 401 0.58 -8.88 11.32
C SER A 401 -0.64 -8.01 11.63
N ILE A 402 -0.68 -7.37 12.81
CA ILE A 402 -1.88 -6.63 13.24
C ILE A 402 -2.10 -5.40 12.37
N PHE A 403 -1.11 -4.51 12.27
CA PHE A 403 -1.31 -3.27 11.53
C PHE A 403 -1.40 -3.47 10.01
N SER A 404 -0.63 -4.40 9.42
CA SER A 404 -0.65 -4.61 7.97
C SER A 404 -1.85 -5.43 7.49
N GLY A 405 -2.14 -6.55 8.14
CA GLY A 405 -3.19 -7.49 7.75
C GLY A 405 -4.51 -7.20 8.45
N VAL A 406 -4.56 -7.44 9.76
CA VAL A 406 -5.79 -7.40 10.55
C VAL A 406 -6.49 -6.04 10.45
N ILE A 407 -5.78 -4.95 10.77
CA ILE A 407 -6.33 -3.58 10.68
C ILE A 407 -6.23 -3.05 9.25
N GLY A 408 -5.08 -3.20 8.62
CA GLY A 408 -4.73 -2.56 7.37
C GLY A 408 -5.59 -2.99 6.18
N THR A 409 -6.06 -4.22 6.16
CA THR A 409 -6.97 -4.76 5.14
C THR A 409 -8.33 -5.14 5.72
N GLY A 410 -8.36 -5.80 6.88
CA GLY A 410 -9.60 -6.23 7.51
C GLY A 410 -10.57 -5.08 7.80
N PHE A 411 -10.07 -3.91 8.13
CA PHE A 411 -10.89 -2.73 8.45
C PHE A 411 -11.17 -1.79 7.25
N TYR A 412 -10.93 -2.22 6.00
CA TYR A 412 -11.29 -1.40 4.82
C TYR A 412 -12.75 -0.91 4.85
N PRO A 413 -13.75 -1.74 5.18
CA PRO A 413 -15.14 -1.29 5.22
C PRO A 413 -15.46 -0.30 6.33
N ILE A 414 -14.54 -0.07 7.27
CA ILE A 414 -14.76 0.78 8.46
C ILE A 414 -13.94 2.06 8.38
N PHE A 415 -12.63 1.95 8.08
CA PHE A 415 -11.69 3.07 8.11
C PHE A 415 -11.23 3.54 6.72
N GLY A 416 -11.65 2.86 5.66
CA GLY A 416 -11.22 3.15 4.29
C GLY A 416 -10.04 2.30 3.84
N SER A 417 -9.74 2.36 2.55
CA SER A 417 -8.83 1.43 1.88
C SER A 417 -7.33 1.64 2.14
N ARG A 418 -6.92 2.78 2.71
CA ARG A 418 -5.50 3.14 2.89
C ARG A 418 -5.06 3.24 4.36
N VAL A 419 -5.71 2.54 5.28
CA VAL A 419 -5.36 2.56 6.70
C VAL A 419 -3.90 2.19 6.91
N TRP A 420 -3.46 1.08 6.33
CA TRP A 420 -2.06 0.66 6.36
C TRP A 420 -1.10 1.74 5.85
N CYS A 421 -1.36 2.28 4.66
CA CYS A 421 -0.50 3.29 4.04
C CYS A 421 -0.42 4.61 4.82
N ARG A 422 -1.47 4.92 5.59
CA ARG A 422 -1.56 6.17 6.39
C ARG A 422 -0.89 6.03 7.74
N PHE A 423 -1.11 4.93 8.43
CA PHE A 423 -0.77 4.82 9.84
C PHE A 423 0.34 3.80 10.12
N GLY A 424 0.45 2.71 9.34
CA GLY A 424 1.31 1.58 9.66
C GLY A 424 2.52 1.37 8.74
N CYS A 425 2.53 1.92 7.53
CA CYS A 425 3.54 1.59 6.54
C CYS A 425 4.83 2.43 6.67
N PRO A 426 5.96 1.85 7.12
CA PRO A 426 7.21 2.59 7.27
C PRO A 426 7.79 3.06 5.93
N MET A 427 7.54 2.31 4.84
CA MET A 427 7.93 2.73 3.49
C MET A 427 7.19 4.00 3.05
N ALA A 428 5.89 4.09 3.38
CA ALA A 428 5.13 5.31 3.10
C ALA A 428 5.64 6.52 3.90
N ALA A 429 6.25 6.31 5.08
CA ALA A 429 6.92 7.36 5.84
C ALA A 429 8.19 7.84 5.12
N ILE A 430 9.09 6.94 4.74
CA ILE A 430 10.35 7.26 4.03
C ILE A 430 10.06 8.01 2.73
N LEU A 431 9.22 7.44 1.87
CA LEU A 431 8.87 8.04 0.58
C LEU A 431 8.12 9.37 0.75
N GLY A 432 7.24 9.45 1.76
CA GLY A 432 6.49 10.67 2.06
C GLY A 432 7.39 11.80 2.52
N PHE A 433 8.39 11.48 3.32
CA PHE A 433 9.40 12.43 3.77
C PHE A 433 10.24 12.95 2.59
N GLN A 434 10.77 12.05 1.76
CA GLN A 434 11.51 12.42 0.54
C GLN A 434 10.63 13.24 -0.41
N GLN A 435 9.38 12.86 -0.62
CA GLN A 435 8.43 13.57 -1.47
C GLN A 435 8.21 15.00 -0.99
N ARG A 436 7.96 15.19 0.30
CA ARG A 436 7.66 16.50 0.86
C ARG A 436 8.82 17.48 0.75
N LEU A 437 10.05 17.02 0.94
CA LEU A 437 11.22 17.87 1.05
C LEU A 437 12.00 18.03 -0.26
N PHE A 438 11.99 17.02 -1.13
CA PHE A 438 12.92 16.97 -2.28
C PHE A 438 12.24 16.69 -3.62
N SER A 439 11.01 16.17 -3.66
CA SER A 439 10.42 15.72 -4.92
C SER A 439 9.94 16.88 -5.81
N LYS A 440 10.06 16.66 -7.12
CA LYS A 440 9.41 17.49 -8.15
C LYS A 440 7.92 17.21 -8.31
N PHE A 441 7.42 16.08 -7.78
CA PHE A 441 6.02 15.69 -7.90
C PHE A 441 5.09 16.58 -7.08
N ARG A 442 4.00 16.99 -7.71
CA ARG A 442 2.92 17.75 -7.08
C ARG A 442 1.60 17.54 -7.82
N ILE A 443 0.51 17.85 -7.16
CA ILE A 443 -0.77 18.05 -7.84
C ILE A 443 -0.99 19.55 -7.93
N THR A 444 -1.00 20.07 -9.14
CA THR A 444 -1.27 21.49 -9.42
C THR A 444 -2.76 21.74 -9.47
N THR A 445 -3.16 22.93 -9.05
CA THR A 445 -4.56 23.35 -9.03
C THR A 445 -4.76 24.59 -9.90
N ASN A 446 -5.95 24.69 -10.50
CA ASN A 446 -6.44 25.92 -11.13
C ASN A 446 -7.65 26.40 -10.35
N GLY A 447 -7.40 27.19 -9.31
CA GLY A 447 -8.40 27.59 -8.32
C GLY A 447 -9.57 28.38 -8.92
N GLY A 448 -9.32 29.22 -9.93
CA GLY A 448 -10.35 30.03 -10.60
C GLY A 448 -11.44 29.21 -11.31
N GLN A 449 -11.20 27.92 -11.56
CA GLN A 449 -12.17 27.02 -12.18
C GLN A 449 -12.83 26.04 -11.20
N CYS A 450 -12.50 26.09 -9.92
CA CYS A 450 -13.02 25.19 -8.92
C CYS A 450 -14.46 25.53 -8.56
N ILE A 451 -15.41 24.63 -8.86
CA ILE A 451 -16.83 24.77 -8.51
C ILE A 451 -17.18 24.22 -7.13
N SER A 452 -16.20 23.85 -6.32
CA SER A 452 -16.37 23.37 -4.93
C SER A 452 -17.25 22.12 -4.76
N CYS A 453 -17.40 21.27 -5.79
CA CYS A 453 -18.27 20.09 -5.75
C CYS A 453 -17.85 19.02 -4.72
N GLY A 454 -16.60 19.04 -4.23
CA GLY A 454 -16.11 18.13 -3.19
C GLY A 454 -15.71 16.72 -3.64
N ASN A 455 -15.94 16.34 -4.91
CA ASN A 455 -15.63 14.99 -5.40
C ASN A 455 -14.18 14.57 -5.14
N CYS A 456 -13.22 15.48 -5.39
CA CYS A 456 -11.80 15.22 -5.18
C CYS A 456 -11.45 14.88 -3.72
N SER A 457 -12.08 15.56 -2.74
CA SER A 457 -11.91 15.24 -1.32
C SER A 457 -12.63 13.95 -0.94
N THR A 458 -13.85 13.73 -1.44
CA THR A 458 -14.63 12.52 -1.16
C THR A 458 -13.87 11.26 -1.61
N TYR A 459 -13.31 11.27 -2.81
CA TYR A 459 -12.59 10.13 -3.39
C TYR A 459 -11.12 10.03 -2.94
N CYS A 460 -10.62 10.96 -2.12
CA CYS A 460 -9.25 10.87 -1.62
C CYS A 460 -9.13 9.80 -0.53
N GLU A 461 -8.54 8.65 -0.88
CA GLU A 461 -8.30 7.54 0.00
C GLU A 461 -7.27 7.83 1.12
N MET A 462 -6.40 8.82 0.90
CA MET A 462 -5.41 9.26 1.89
C MET A 462 -5.97 10.30 2.89
N GLY A 463 -7.27 10.57 2.84
CA GLY A 463 -7.91 11.50 3.77
C GLY A 463 -7.47 12.96 3.62
N ILE A 464 -7.01 13.36 2.43
CA ILE A 464 -6.63 14.76 2.15
C ILE A 464 -7.87 15.53 1.75
N ASP A 465 -8.13 16.68 2.37
CA ASP A 465 -9.13 17.62 1.88
C ASP A 465 -8.60 18.39 0.66
N VAL A 466 -8.67 17.72 -0.50
CA VAL A 466 -8.18 18.24 -1.78
C VAL A 466 -8.95 19.48 -2.23
N ARG A 467 -10.23 19.57 -1.88
CA ARG A 467 -11.09 20.71 -2.22
C ARG A 467 -10.56 22.01 -1.60
N ALA A 468 -10.10 21.95 -0.34
CA ALA A 468 -9.57 23.13 0.33
C ALA A 468 -8.32 23.69 -0.37
N TYR A 469 -7.45 22.82 -0.89
CA TYR A 469 -6.32 23.26 -1.73
C TYR A 469 -6.77 23.82 -3.07
N ALA A 470 -7.72 23.14 -3.74
CA ALA A 470 -8.22 23.59 -5.03
C ALA A 470 -8.91 24.95 -4.96
N GLN A 471 -9.67 25.22 -3.90
CA GLN A 471 -10.32 26.51 -3.65
C GLN A 471 -9.32 27.65 -3.43
N LYS A 472 -8.21 27.35 -2.77
CA LYS A 472 -7.15 28.34 -2.51
C LYS A 472 -6.16 28.49 -3.67
N GLY A 473 -6.25 27.66 -4.73
CA GLY A 473 -5.26 27.61 -5.79
C GLY A 473 -3.88 27.08 -5.36
N GLU A 474 -3.80 26.47 -4.19
CA GLU A 474 -2.55 25.94 -3.66
C GLU A 474 -2.23 24.57 -4.25
N ASN A 475 -0.96 24.34 -4.58
CA ASN A 475 -0.49 23.03 -5.01
C ASN A 475 -0.45 22.03 -3.85
N ILE A 476 -0.78 20.78 -4.14
CA ILE A 476 -0.74 19.72 -3.13
C ILE A 476 0.63 19.05 -3.16
N VAL A 477 1.44 19.36 -2.14
CA VAL A 477 2.75 18.75 -1.89
C VAL A 477 2.73 18.19 -0.46
N ARG A 478 2.02 17.08 -0.26
CA ARG A 478 1.87 16.44 1.06
C ARG A 478 2.61 15.11 1.12
N SER A 479 3.24 14.85 2.27
CA SER A 479 3.91 13.56 2.53
C SER A 479 2.95 12.37 2.45
N SER A 480 1.69 12.54 2.84
CA SER A 480 0.67 11.50 2.75
C SER A 480 0.19 11.23 1.32
N CYS A 481 0.28 12.18 0.40
CA CYS A 481 -0.22 11.98 -0.97
C CYS A 481 0.54 10.85 -1.69
N VAL A 482 -0.16 9.80 -2.08
CA VAL A 482 0.40 8.67 -2.84
C VAL A 482 0.39 8.90 -4.36
N GLY A 483 -0.17 10.01 -4.83
CA GLY A 483 -0.21 10.33 -6.26
C GLY A 483 -1.03 9.36 -7.10
N CYS A 484 -2.09 8.78 -6.53
CA CYS A 484 -2.96 7.83 -7.23
C CYS A 484 -3.65 8.45 -8.47
N GLY A 485 -3.89 9.76 -8.51
CA GLY A 485 -4.50 10.43 -9.66
C GLY A 485 -6.01 10.59 -9.59
N ILE A 486 -6.68 9.89 -8.69
CA ILE A 486 -8.14 9.85 -8.63
C ILE A 486 -8.76 11.23 -8.45
N CYS A 487 -8.18 12.10 -7.63
CA CYS A 487 -8.69 13.47 -7.46
C CYS A 487 -8.73 14.26 -8.79
N SER A 488 -7.76 14.02 -9.67
CA SER A 488 -7.75 14.58 -11.03
C SER A 488 -8.78 13.89 -11.93
N ALA A 489 -8.89 12.56 -11.84
CA ALA A 489 -9.80 11.76 -12.66
C ALA A 489 -11.29 12.05 -12.36
N VAL A 490 -11.62 12.38 -11.09
CA VAL A 490 -12.99 12.66 -10.65
C VAL A 490 -13.36 14.15 -10.77
N CYS A 491 -12.42 15.01 -11.11
CA CYS A 491 -12.69 16.44 -11.22
C CYS A 491 -13.42 16.77 -12.54
N PRO A 492 -14.70 17.21 -12.49
CA PRO A 492 -15.47 17.44 -13.72
C PRO A 492 -14.96 18.63 -14.53
N ARG A 493 -14.19 19.53 -13.92
CA ARG A 493 -13.65 20.74 -14.54
C ARG A 493 -12.17 20.63 -14.90
N GLY A 494 -11.50 19.49 -14.62
CA GLY A 494 -10.08 19.33 -14.89
C GLY A 494 -9.14 20.27 -14.11
N VAL A 495 -9.61 20.79 -12.97
CA VAL A 495 -8.86 21.75 -12.13
C VAL A 495 -7.54 21.17 -11.63
N LEU A 496 -7.50 19.86 -11.39
CA LEU A 496 -6.37 19.17 -10.77
C LEU A 496 -5.54 18.43 -11.81
N LYS A 497 -4.22 18.54 -11.73
CA LYS A 497 -3.30 17.85 -12.65
C LYS A 497 -2.07 17.33 -11.90
N LEU A 498 -1.67 16.10 -12.20
CA LEU A 498 -0.44 15.50 -11.67
C LEU A 498 0.74 15.95 -12.51
N GLU A 499 1.75 16.56 -11.87
CA GLU A 499 2.91 17.09 -12.55
C GLU A 499 4.23 16.73 -11.84
N ASN A 500 5.28 16.60 -12.64
CA ASN A 500 6.66 16.35 -12.18
C ASN A 500 7.63 17.42 -12.67
N ASP A 501 7.17 18.32 -13.52
CA ASP A 501 8.01 19.31 -14.19
C ASP A 501 7.59 20.73 -13.79
N SER A 502 8.14 21.72 -14.50
CA SER A 502 7.81 23.12 -14.33
C SER A 502 6.30 23.38 -14.48
N MET A 503 5.80 24.31 -13.73
CA MET A 503 4.42 24.82 -13.89
C MET A 503 4.26 25.78 -15.06
N LYS A 504 5.32 26.00 -15.84
CA LYS A 504 5.31 26.90 -16.99
C LYS A 504 4.22 26.46 -17.98
N GLY A 505 3.42 27.40 -18.42
CA GLY A 505 2.30 27.16 -19.33
C GLY A 505 0.98 26.71 -18.66
N ARG A 506 0.94 26.59 -17.34
CA ARG A 506 -0.33 26.38 -16.61
C ARG A 506 -1.11 27.68 -16.50
N ILE A 507 -2.43 27.61 -16.67
CA ILE A 507 -3.33 28.74 -16.40
C ILE A 507 -3.37 28.93 -14.87
N ASN A 508 -3.13 30.14 -14.42
CA ASN A 508 -3.08 30.53 -13.00
C ASN A 508 -2.12 29.62 -12.17
N PRO A 509 -0.83 29.61 -12.47
CA PRO A 509 0.10 28.70 -11.83
C PRO A 509 0.28 28.94 -10.33
N ASN A 510 0.14 30.19 -9.86
CA ASN A 510 0.43 30.59 -8.48
C ASN A 510 -0.63 31.46 -7.82
N GLU A 511 -1.56 32.06 -8.58
CA GLU A 511 -2.54 33.02 -8.06
C GLU A 511 -3.95 32.65 -8.46
N ILE A 512 -4.87 32.87 -7.53
CA ILE A 512 -6.30 32.85 -7.80
C ILE A 512 -6.68 34.29 -8.08
N LEU A 513 -7.04 34.58 -9.31
CA LEU A 513 -7.72 35.83 -9.64
C LEU A 513 -9.18 35.69 -9.17
N LEU A 514 -9.42 35.98 -7.91
CA LEU A 514 -10.78 36.21 -7.41
C LEU A 514 -11.19 37.62 -7.84
N GLY A 515 -12.34 37.74 -8.44
CA GLY A 515 -12.79 38.98 -9.06
C GLY A 515 -12.88 40.21 -8.13
N ASN A 516 -12.74 40.04 -6.82
CA ASN A 516 -12.70 41.11 -5.85
C ASN A 516 -11.28 41.66 -5.54
N ASP A 517 -10.22 40.93 -5.96
CA ASP A 517 -8.83 41.27 -5.63
C ASP A 517 -8.08 41.90 -6.81
N VAL A 518 -8.74 41.98 -7.98
CA VAL A 518 -8.16 42.57 -9.17
C VAL A 518 -9.06 43.68 -9.65
N ASP A 519 -8.53 44.87 -9.70
CA ASP A 519 -9.20 45.96 -10.39
C ASP A 519 -9.24 45.61 -11.89
N LEU A 520 -10.45 45.34 -12.38
CA LEU A 520 -10.67 45.02 -13.79
C LEU A 520 -10.14 46.10 -14.72
N MET A 521 -10.05 47.35 -14.24
CA MET A 521 -9.51 48.47 -15.00
C MET A 521 -7.99 48.38 -15.14
N ASP A 522 -7.27 47.82 -14.15
CA ASP A 522 -5.83 47.57 -14.25
C ASP A 522 -5.51 46.50 -15.29
N LEU A 523 -6.36 45.50 -15.46
CA LEU A 523 -6.21 44.46 -16.51
C LEU A 523 -6.48 45.02 -17.92
N VAL A 524 -7.38 45.98 -18.06
CA VAL A 524 -7.68 46.62 -19.33
C VAL A 524 -6.59 47.61 -19.73
N ASN A 525 -5.93 48.24 -18.76
CA ASN A 525 -4.89 49.24 -18.99
C ASN A 525 -3.48 48.63 -19.19
N GLN A 526 -3.31 47.31 -18.98
CA GLN A 526 -2.06 46.57 -19.22
C GLN A 526 -1.93 46.04 -20.66
N LYS A 527 -2.76 46.53 -21.62
CA LYS A 527 -2.64 46.20 -23.04
C LYS A 527 -1.80 47.21 -23.81
#